data_1d4246e4654448681b8d56a16d73efea
#
_entry.id   1d4246e4654448681b8d56a16d73efea
#
_cell.length_a   1.000
_cell.length_b   1.000
_cell.length_c   1.000
_cell.angle_alpha   90.00
_cell.angle_beta   90.00
_cell.angle_gamma   90.00
#
_symmetry.space_group_name_H-M   'P 1'
#
loop_
_entity.id
_entity.type
_entity.pdbx_description
1 polymer ?
#
loop_
_entity_poly.entity_id
_entity_poly.type
_entity_poly.pdbx_seq_one_letter_code
_entity_poly.pdbx_strand_id
1 'polypeptide(L)'
;MSKMLKAFLFVSLLAFPFAASAVTVASWGGAYTESQIKAYQDTYSNPDIIQFENYNGGLGEVRAQVESGNVAWDLVDVLPDQAITGCDEGLFEDISGLYKDFTPAANGDGVIADMAANGVTNLSDCCGPQIFWTYVVFYDPDAFPGEKPSRIADFFDVEKFPGKRGVHTWANGFIQMALVADGVKPAGVYKVLKGQTGAVDRAFGVMDKIKDHIVHWSAGAKPLELVKSGEVVMSIAYNGRVGAAVLSEGENFEYI
;
A
#
# COMPACT_ATOMS: atom_id res chain seq x y z
N MET A 1 62.62 -23.75 -51.33
CA MET A 1 61.64 -22.68 -51.48
C MET A 1 60.47 -22.97 -50.58
N SER A 2 60.44 -22.37 -49.36
CA SER A 2 59.46 -22.61 -48.33
C SER A 2 58.38 -21.49 -48.41
N LYS A 3 57.11 -21.88 -48.64
CA LYS A 3 55.99 -20.98 -48.61
C LYS A 3 55.43 -20.95 -47.19
N MET A 4 55.73 -19.87 -46.47
CA MET A 4 55.10 -19.56 -45.17
C MET A 4 53.64 -19.14 -45.37
N LEU A 5 52.71 -19.96 -44.91
CA LEU A 5 51.29 -19.69 -44.85
C LEU A 5 51.02 -18.84 -43.59
N LYS A 6 50.72 -17.55 -43.73
CA LYS A 6 50.30 -16.68 -42.64
C LYS A 6 48.81 -16.91 -42.37
N ALA A 7 48.49 -17.62 -41.29
CA ALA A 7 47.12 -17.72 -40.78
C ALA A 7 46.72 -16.40 -40.07
N PHE A 8 45.78 -15.67 -40.64
CA PHE A 8 45.10 -14.54 -39.96
C PHE A 8 44.04 -15.07 -39.02
N LEU A 9 44.29 -14.96 -37.72
CA LEU A 9 43.31 -15.27 -36.69
C LEU A 9 42.31 -14.09 -36.62
N PHE A 10 41.12 -14.25 -37.20
CA PHE A 10 40.02 -13.30 -37.03
C PHE A 10 39.42 -13.54 -35.63
N VAL A 11 39.76 -12.69 -34.66
CA VAL A 11 39.05 -12.63 -33.35
C VAL A 11 37.75 -11.87 -33.58
N SER A 12 36.66 -12.61 -33.80
CA SER A 12 35.31 -12.00 -33.77
C SER A 12 35.00 -11.58 -32.34
N LEU A 13 35.09 -10.29 -32.06
CA LEU A 13 34.50 -9.70 -30.85
C LEU A 13 32.98 -9.86 -30.99
N LEU A 14 32.42 -10.89 -30.37
CA LEU A 14 30.99 -11.01 -30.12
C LEU A 14 30.64 -9.91 -29.10
N ALA A 15 30.19 -8.76 -29.60
CA ALA A 15 29.49 -7.79 -28.78
C ALA A 15 28.18 -8.44 -28.34
N PHE A 16 28.17 -9.02 -27.14
CA PHE A 16 26.91 -9.35 -26.49
C PHE A 16 26.19 -8.03 -26.26
N PRO A 17 24.96 -7.84 -26.78
CA PRO A 17 24.16 -6.72 -26.35
C PRO A 17 23.96 -6.90 -24.84
N PHE A 18 24.42 -5.94 -24.04
CA PHE A 18 23.92 -5.80 -22.68
C PHE A 18 22.42 -5.52 -22.83
N ALA A 19 21.60 -6.55 -22.70
CA ALA A 19 20.19 -6.33 -22.47
C ALA A 19 20.11 -5.53 -21.16
N ALA A 20 19.62 -4.30 -21.22
CA ALA A 20 19.28 -3.58 -20.01
C ALA A 20 18.36 -4.49 -19.20
N SER A 21 18.78 -4.84 -17.99
CA SER A 21 17.92 -5.63 -17.09
C SER A 21 16.65 -4.84 -16.85
N ALA A 22 15.50 -5.47 -16.99
CA ALA A 22 14.25 -4.85 -16.60
C ALA A 22 14.29 -4.52 -15.12
N VAL A 23 13.72 -3.37 -14.73
CA VAL A 23 13.52 -2.98 -13.33
C VAL A 23 12.13 -3.44 -12.92
N THR A 24 12.05 -4.37 -12.01
CA THR A 24 10.78 -4.90 -11.50
C THR A 24 10.35 -4.18 -10.24
N VAL A 25 9.18 -3.56 -10.29
CA VAL A 25 8.55 -2.84 -9.16
C VAL A 25 7.39 -3.66 -8.64
N ALA A 26 7.50 -4.17 -7.42
CA ALA A 26 6.39 -4.83 -6.73
C ALA A 26 5.49 -3.78 -6.07
N SER A 27 4.22 -3.76 -6.46
CA SER A 27 3.24 -2.75 -6.03
C SER A 27 1.90 -3.39 -5.66
N TRP A 28 1.00 -2.60 -5.08
CA TRP A 28 -0.28 -3.08 -4.54
C TRP A 28 -1.41 -3.19 -5.55
N GLY A 29 -1.13 -3.07 -6.86
CA GLY A 29 -2.08 -3.32 -7.94
C GLY A 29 -3.21 -2.29 -8.11
N GLY A 30 -4.02 -2.51 -9.15
CA GLY A 30 -5.20 -1.71 -9.48
C GLY A 30 -4.88 -0.23 -9.69
N ALA A 31 -5.82 0.66 -9.36
CA ALA A 31 -5.70 2.10 -9.57
C ALA A 31 -4.40 2.72 -9.01
N TYR A 32 -3.81 2.12 -7.96
CA TYR A 32 -2.54 2.60 -7.42
C TYR A 32 -1.37 2.30 -8.38
N THR A 33 -1.20 1.07 -8.83
CA THR A 33 -0.17 0.72 -9.81
C THR A 33 -0.39 1.47 -11.14
N GLU A 34 -1.63 1.66 -11.58
CA GLU A 34 -1.94 2.47 -12.75
C GLU A 34 -1.47 3.93 -12.60
N SER A 35 -1.60 4.49 -11.39
CA SER A 35 -1.10 5.84 -11.11
C SER A 35 0.43 5.92 -11.16
N GLN A 36 1.13 4.88 -10.70
CA GLN A 36 2.58 4.77 -10.79
C GLN A 36 3.07 4.61 -12.23
N ILE A 37 2.38 3.80 -13.04
CA ILE A 37 2.67 3.67 -14.47
C ILE A 37 2.60 5.05 -15.13
N LYS A 38 1.53 5.80 -14.93
CA LYS A 38 1.38 7.15 -15.49
C LYS A 38 2.41 8.15 -14.96
N ALA A 39 2.76 8.07 -13.68
CA ALA A 39 3.67 9.02 -13.06
C ALA A 39 5.14 8.73 -13.34
N TYR A 40 5.52 7.46 -13.43
CA TYR A 40 6.92 7.02 -13.52
C TYR A 40 7.24 6.36 -14.84
N GLN A 41 6.56 5.27 -15.20
CA GLN A 41 6.87 4.50 -16.41
C GLN A 41 6.66 5.33 -17.68
N ASP A 42 5.49 5.93 -17.85
CA ASP A 42 5.16 6.71 -19.05
C ASP A 42 6.03 7.96 -19.21
N THR A 43 6.60 8.47 -18.11
CA THR A 43 7.45 9.67 -18.12
C THR A 43 8.94 9.36 -18.18
N TYR A 44 9.33 8.10 -17.99
CA TYR A 44 10.73 7.69 -18.02
C TYR A 44 11.26 7.64 -19.45
N SER A 45 12.53 7.98 -19.65
CA SER A 45 13.16 8.05 -20.98
C SER A 45 13.23 6.69 -21.71
N ASN A 46 13.14 5.59 -20.97
CA ASN A 46 13.10 4.24 -21.51
C ASN A 46 12.03 3.41 -20.73
N PRO A 47 10.74 3.62 -21.02
CA PRO A 47 9.64 3.01 -20.24
C PRO A 47 9.63 1.48 -20.29
N ASP A 48 10.14 0.88 -21.36
CA ASP A 48 10.11 -0.58 -21.57
C ASP A 48 10.95 -1.37 -20.56
N ILE A 49 11.89 -0.72 -19.86
CA ILE A 49 12.68 -1.38 -18.81
C ILE A 49 11.97 -1.46 -17.47
N ILE A 50 10.87 -0.72 -17.26
CA ILE A 50 10.13 -0.73 -16.00
C ILE A 50 8.96 -1.71 -16.12
N GLN A 51 8.90 -2.66 -15.20
CA GLN A 51 7.82 -3.65 -15.12
C GLN A 51 7.20 -3.61 -13.74
N PHE A 52 5.87 -3.76 -13.67
CA PHE A 52 5.15 -3.81 -12.41
C PHE A 52 4.61 -5.21 -12.13
N GLU A 53 4.84 -5.69 -10.92
CA GLU A 53 4.20 -6.88 -10.37
C GLU A 53 3.31 -6.51 -9.19
N ASN A 54 2.19 -7.21 -9.02
CA ASN A 54 1.28 -6.95 -7.93
C ASN A 54 1.51 -7.92 -6.77
N TYR A 55 1.56 -7.40 -5.56
CA TYR A 55 1.61 -8.20 -4.34
C TYR A 55 0.66 -7.63 -3.26
N ASN A 56 0.43 -8.39 -2.19
CA ASN A 56 -0.54 -8.01 -1.16
C ASN A 56 0.07 -7.32 0.06
N GLY A 57 1.34 -6.89 -0.04
CA GLY A 57 2.06 -6.26 1.06
C GLY A 57 2.67 -7.24 2.05
N GLY A 58 3.41 -6.71 3.01
CA GLY A 58 4.14 -7.48 4.03
C GLY A 58 5.56 -7.85 3.61
N LEU A 59 6.35 -8.36 4.56
CA LEU A 59 7.76 -8.70 4.34
C LEU A 59 8.02 -10.17 4.02
N GLY A 60 6.98 -11.01 4.04
CA GLY A 60 7.17 -12.47 3.89
C GLY A 60 7.83 -12.87 2.58
N GLU A 61 7.32 -12.34 1.46
CA GLU A 61 7.85 -12.64 0.13
C GLU A 61 9.21 -11.97 -0.10
N VAL A 62 9.38 -10.72 0.35
CA VAL A 62 10.67 -10.02 0.30
C VAL A 62 11.74 -10.84 1.03
N ARG A 63 11.45 -11.28 2.26
CA ARG A 63 12.37 -12.09 3.05
C ARG A 63 12.72 -13.40 2.35
N ALA A 64 11.74 -14.08 1.78
CA ALA A 64 11.99 -15.34 1.05
C ALA A 64 12.90 -15.14 -0.15
N GLN A 65 12.75 -14.05 -0.91
CA GLN A 65 13.63 -13.73 -2.03
C GLN A 65 15.06 -13.42 -1.56
N VAL A 66 15.23 -12.58 -0.55
CA VAL A 66 16.55 -12.20 -0.03
C VAL A 66 17.28 -13.40 0.59
N GLU A 67 16.61 -14.17 1.45
CA GLU A 67 17.19 -15.35 2.11
C GLU A 67 17.58 -16.46 1.12
N SER A 68 16.83 -16.61 0.03
CA SER A 68 17.18 -17.57 -1.03
C SER A 68 18.27 -17.08 -1.98
N GLY A 69 18.63 -15.79 -1.93
CA GLY A 69 19.55 -15.14 -2.87
C GLY A 69 18.97 -15.03 -4.30
N ASN A 70 17.66 -15.20 -4.46
CA ASN A 70 16.97 -15.10 -5.74
C ASN A 70 15.99 -13.91 -5.72
N VAL A 71 16.55 -12.72 -5.77
CA VAL A 71 15.79 -11.47 -5.73
C VAL A 71 15.26 -11.16 -7.12
N ALA A 72 13.94 -11.15 -7.27
CA ALA A 72 13.22 -10.83 -8.50
C ALA A 72 12.71 -9.39 -8.55
N TRP A 73 12.55 -8.74 -7.40
CA TRP A 73 12.04 -7.38 -7.28
C TRP A 73 13.18 -6.40 -6.99
N ASP A 74 13.33 -5.39 -7.82
CA ASP A 74 14.32 -4.34 -7.63
C ASP A 74 13.81 -3.25 -6.69
N LEU A 75 12.50 -2.98 -6.74
CA LEU A 75 11.81 -2.01 -5.88
C LEU A 75 10.54 -2.64 -5.33
N VAL A 76 10.17 -2.27 -4.11
CA VAL A 76 8.93 -2.77 -3.49
C VAL A 76 8.25 -1.68 -2.67
N ASP A 77 6.94 -1.53 -2.88
CA ASP A 77 6.11 -0.64 -2.08
C ASP A 77 5.83 -1.26 -0.71
N VAL A 78 6.19 -0.58 0.36
CA VAL A 78 5.99 -1.06 1.73
C VAL A 78 5.38 0.01 2.62
N LEU A 79 4.77 -0.41 3.72
CA LEU A 79 4.33 0.51 4.77
C LEU A 79 5.52 1.00 5.60
N PRO A 80 5.44 2.16 6.28
CA PRO A 80 6.53 2.70 7.08
C PRO A 80 7.09 1.75 8.14
N ASP A 81 6.24 1.00 8.83
CA ASP A 81 6.64 -0.01 9.80
C ASP A 81 7.38 -1.19 9.15
N GLN A 82 6.96 -1.59 7.96
CA GLN A 82 7.63 -2.62 7.18
C GLN A 82 8.97 -2.12 6.62
N ALA A 83 9.06 -0.85 6.20
CA ALA A 83 10.31 -0.25 5.77
C ALA A 83 11.36 -0.24 6.89
N ILE A 84 10.97 0.15 8.10
CA ILE A 84 11.84 0.14 9.27
C ILE A 84 12.30 -1.28 9.58
N THR A 85 11.35 -2.21 9.72
CA THR A 85 11.65 -3.61 10.05
C THR A 85 12.53 -4.26 8.99
N GLY A 86 12.20 -4.07 7.72
CA GLY A 86 12.97 -4.66 6.62
C GLY A 86 14.39 -4.07 6.48
N CYS A 87 14.57 -2.79 6.82
CA CYS A 87 15.87 -2.16 6.89
C CYS A 87 16.71 -2.74 8.05
N ASP A 88 16.13 -2.85 9.24
CA ASP A 88 16.78 -3.42 10.42
C ASP A 88 17.16 -4.90 10.23
N GLU A 89 16.36 -5.64 9.47
CA GLU A 89 16.64 -7.04 9.11
C GLU A 89 17.62 -7.20 7.93
N GLY A 90 18.03 -6.10 7.28
CA GLY A 90 18.92 -6.13 6.11
C GLY A 90 18.25 -6.68 4.83
N LEU A 91 16.93 -6.53 4.71
CA LEU A 91 16.17 -6.93 3.53
C LEU A 91 16.19 -5.86 2.43
N PHE A 92 16.49 -4.62 2.79
CA PHE A 92 16.55 -3.47 1.89
C PHE A 92 17.92 -2.81 1.93
N GLU A 93 18.33 -2.28 0.79
CA GLU A 93 19.55 -1.47 0.68
C GLU A 93 19.36 -0.07 1.27
N ASP A 94 20.42 0.47 1.86
CA ASP A 94 20.47 1.87 2.32
C ASP A 94 20.49 2.81 1.09
N ILE A 95 19.44 3.61 0.94
CA ILE A 95 19.27 4.60 -0.12
C ILE A 95 19.40 6.04 0.37
N SER A 96 19.81 6.27 1.62
CA SER A 96 19.93 7.61 2.19
C SER A 96 20.83 8.55 1.38
N GLY A 97 21.84 8.00 0.71
CA GLY A 97 22.70 8.73 -0.22
C GLY A 97 22.00 9.32 -1.43
N LEU A 98 20.80 8.80 -1.80
CA LEU A 98 19.99 9.30 -2.92
C LEU A 98 19.07 10.46 -2.52
N TYR A 99 18.85 10.71 -1.23
CA TYR A 99 17.89 11.74 -0.78
C TYR A 99 18.21 13.15 -1.28
N LYS A 100 19.50 13.45 -1.48
CA LYS A 100 19.94 14.72 -2.07
C LYS A 100 19.46 14.93 -3.51
N ASP A 101 19.16 13.85 -4.22
CA ASP A 101 18.76 13.85 -5.62
C ASP A 101 17.23 13.87 -5.77
N PHE A 102 16.49 13.77 -4.66
CA PHE A 102 15.03 13.87 -4.69
C PHE A 102 14.61 15.28 -5.08
N THR A 103 13.57 15.34 -5.91
CA THR A 103 13.00 16.62 -6.36
C THR A 103 12.58 17.46 -5.14
N PRO A 104 13.00 18.74 -5.05
CA PRO A 104 12.52 19.63 -3.99
C PRO A 104 11.00 19.75 -4.00
N ALA A 105 10.41 19.87 -2.82
CA ALA A 105 8.99 20.17 -2.68
C ALA A 105 8.65 21.53 -3.33
N ALA A 106 7.37 21.77 -3.60
CA ALA A 106 6.90 22.99 -4.28
C ALA A 106 7.26 24.30 -3.54
N ASN A 107 7.50 24.24 -2.23
CA ASN A 107 7.96 25.35 -1.40
C ASN A 107 9.49 25.61 -1.48
N GLY A 108 10.23 24.79 -2.24
CA GLY A 108 11.69 24.88 -2.37
C GLY A 108 12.49 24.13 -1.31
N ASP A 109 11.82 23.53 -0.30
CA ASP A 109 12.47 22.67 0.67
C ASP A 109 12.71 21.27 0.07
N GLY A 110 13.65 20.51 0.63
CA GLY A 110 13.83 19.11 0.25
C GLY A 110 12.62 18.27 0.65
N VAL A 111 12.30 17.23 -0.13
CA VAL A 111 11.17 16.32 0.14
C VAL A 111 11.17 15.81 1.59
N ILE A 112 12.33 15.46 2.13
CA ILE A 112 12.47 14.97 3.51
C ILE A 112 12.11 16.06 4.53
N ALA A 113 12.54 17.32 4.31
CA ALA A 113 12.20 18.44 5.19
C ALA A 113 10.70 18.76 5.14
N ASP A 114 10.08 18.71 3.96
CA ASP A 114 8.65 18.92 3.80
C ASP A 114 7.83 17.82 4.49
N MET A 115 8.23 16.57 4.38
CA MET A 115 7.60 15.46 5.09
C MET A 115 7.71 15.62 6.61
N ALA A 116 8.88 15.98 7.13
CA ALA A 116 9.07 16.23 8.55
C ALA A 116 8.20 17.38 9.06
N ALA A 117 8.09 18.48 8.29
CA ALA A 117 7.23 19.61 8.61
C ALA A 117 5.74 19.22 8.66
N ASN A 118 5.33 18.20 7.88
CA ASN A 118 3.99 17.64 7.85
C ASN A 118 3.79 16.44 8.82
N GLY A 119 4.73 16.22 9.75
CA GLY A 119 4.62 15.20 10.79
C GLY A 119 5.01 13.79 10.37
N VAL A 120 5.61 13.63 9.20
CA VAL A 120 6.15 12.34 8.72
C VAL A 120 7.62 12.25 9.13
N THR A 121 7.87 11.66 10.29
CA THR A 121 9.23 11.64 10.89
C THR A 121 9.88 10.27 10.90
N ASN A 122 9.15 9.21 10.54
CA ASN A 122 9.64 7.83 10.65
C ASN A 122 10.06 7.29 9.28
N LEU A 123 10.96 7.97 8.60
CA LEU A 123 11.59 7.42 7.42
C LEU A 123 12.73 6.48 7.83
N SER A 124 12.81 5.35 7.15
CA SER A 124 13.96 4.47 7.18
C SER A 124 14.99 4.93 6.15
N ASP A 125 16.27 4.74 6.42
CA ASP A 125 17.35 5.01 5.47
C ASP A 125 17.25 4.13 4.20
N CYS A 126 16.43 3.10 4.24
CA CYS A 126 16.21 2.17 3.14
C CYS A 126 14.95 2.48 2.29
N CYS A 127 14.22 3.58 2.53
CA CYS A 127 12.99 3.87 1.79
C CYS A 127 12.82 5.35 1.45
N GLY A 128 12.18 5.60 0.30
CA GLY A 128 11.70 6.92 -0.10
C GLY A 128 10.19 7.08 0.15
N PRO A 129 9.74 8.31 0.43
CA PRO A 129 8.32 8.60 0.55
C PRO A 129 7.64 8.50 -0.82
N GLN A 130 6.42 7.99 -0.86
CA GLN A 130 5.70 7.86 -2.12
C GLN A 130 4.26 8.35 -2.09
N ILE A 131 3.45 7.91 -1.13
CA ILE A 131 2.03 8.22 -1.08
C ILE A 131 1.53 8.38 0.35
N PHE A 132 0.55 9.26 0.53
CA PHE A 132 -0.28 9.32 1.72
C PHE A 132 -1.64 8.70 1.41
N TRP A 133 -2.15 7.93 2.35
CA TRP A 133 -3.45 7.30 2.24
C TRP A 133 -4.13 7.20 3.61
N THR A 134 -5.43 6.94 3.60
CA THR A 134 -6.20 6.66 4.81
C THR A 134 -7.19 5.54 4.56
N TYR A 135 -7.60 4.87 5.63
CA TYR A 135 -8.80 4.05 5.57
C TYR A 135 -10.04 4.94 5.61
N VAL A 136 -11.03 4.54 4.85
CA VAL A 136 -12.39 5.06 4.90
C VAL A 136 -13.36 3.90 5.13
N VAL A 137 -14.49 4.19 5.75
CA VAL A 137 -15.66 3.30 5.67
C VAL A 137 -16.49 3.80 4.51
N PHE A 138 -16.88 2.90 3.63
CA PHE A 138 -17.73 3.20 2.48
C PHE A 138 -18.84 2.15 2.35
N TYR A 139 -19.88 2.51 1.63
CA TYR A 139 -21.05 1.66 1.40
C TYR A 139 -21.75 2.04 0.10
N ASP A 140 -22.58 1.12 -0.40
CA ASP A 140 -23.55 1.43 -1.44
C ASP A 140 -24.80 2.04 -0.77
N PRO A 141 -25.18 3.28 -1.07
CA PRO A 141 -26.34 3.92 -0.47
C PRO A 141 -27.65 3.19 -0.73
N ASP A 142 -27.76 2.40 -1.81
CA ASP A 142 -28.95 1.63 -2.12
C ASP A 142 -29.17 0.45 -1.17
N ALA A 143 -28.11 0.01 -0.45
CA ALA A 143 -28.22 -0.98 0.62
C ALA A 143 -29.00 -0.43 1.85
N PHE A 144 -29.17 0.89 1.95
CA PHE A 144 -29.83 1.55 3.07
C PHE A 144 -30.92 2.52 2.59
N PRO A 145 -32.10 2.02 2.22
CA PRO A 145 -33.19 2.86 1.67
C PRO A 145 -33.80 3.82 2.70
N GLY A 146 -33.53 3.63 3.99
CA GLY A 146 -33.98 4.48 5.08
C GLY A 146 -32.87 5.41 5.59
N GLU A 147 -32.61 5.37 6.90
CA GLU A 147 -31.49 6.08 7.51
C GLU A 147 -30.17 5.48 7.03
N LYS A 148 -29.23 6.34 6.62
CA LYS A 148 -27.91 5.93 6.16
C LYS A 148 -26.89 5.97 7.31
N PRO A 149 -25.86 5.09 7.29
CA PRO A 149 -24.77 5.17 8.25
C PRO A 149 -24.02 6.50 8.08
N SER A 150 -23.65 7.12 9.18
CA SER A 150 -23.04 8.47 9.18
C SER A 150 -21.90 8.64 10.20
N ARG A 151 -21.64 7.63 11.01
CA ARG A 151 -20.59 7.63 12.03
C ARG A 151 -19.85 6.30 12.01
N ILE A 152 -18.60 6.32 12.42
CA ILE A 152 -17.80 5.09 12.56
C ILE A 152 -18.49 4.04 13.46
N ALA A 153 -19.24 4.47 14.49
CA ALA A 153 -19.99 3.56 15.35
C ALA A 153 -21.07 2.76 14.57
N ASP A 154 -21.63 3.33 13.51
CA ASP A 154 -22.68 2.70 12.70
C ASP A 154 -22.12 1.46 11.94
N PHE A 155 -20.82 1.42 11.67
CA PHE A 155 -20.16 0.23 11.13
C PHE A 155 -20.26 -0.99 12.07
N PHE A 156 -20.27 -0.75 13.36
CA PHE A 156 -20.36 -1.80 14.40
C PHE A 156 -21.80 -2.08 14.88
N ASP A 157 -22.77 -1.35 14.39
CA ASP A 157 -24.19 -1.51 14.74
C ASP A 157 -24.91 -2.36 13.67
N VAL A 158 -24.85 -3.68 13.83
CA VAL A 158 -25.47 -4.64 12.90
C VAL A 158 -26.98 -4.81 13.15
N GLU A 159 -27.50 -4.29 14.26
CA GLU A 159 -28.95 -4.28 14.54
C GLU A 159 -29.62 -3.15 13.74
N LYS A 160 -29.03 -1.94 13.80
CA LYS A 160 -29.55 -0.78 13.08
C LYS A 160 -29.25 -0.84 11.58
N PHE A 161 -28.06 -1.29 11.23
CA PHE A 161 -27.59 -1.43 9.85
C PHE A 161 -27.25 -2.91 9.56
N PRO A 162 -28.24 -3.76 9.32
CA PRO A 162 -28.03 -5.20 9.14
C PRO A 162 -27.23 -5.52 7.88
N GLY A 163 -26.45 -6.62 7.97
CA GLY A 163 -25.61 -7.12 6.87
C GLY A 163 -24.16 -7.34 7.29
N LYS A 164 -23.35 -7.83 6.35
CA LYS A 164 -21.94 -8.11 6.60
C LYS A 164 -21.05 -6.89 6.41
N ARG A 165 -19.85 -6.96 6.97
CA ARG A 165 -18.81 -5.92 6.96
C ARG A 165 -17.54 -6.44 6.31
N GLY A 166 -16.99 -5.72 5.35
CA GLY A 166 -15.69 -5.99 4.76
C GLY A 166 -14.56 -5.42 5.63
N VAL A 167 -13.64 -6.27 6.08
CA VAL A 167 -12.53 -5.87 6.94
C VAL A 167 -11.22 -6.45 6.41
N HIS A 168 -10.14 -5.68 6.48
CA HIS A 168 -8.82 -6.16 6.12
C HIS A 168 -8.36 -7.26 7.09
N THR A 169 -7.55 -8.21 6.59
CA THR A 169 -6.92 -9.25 7.45
C THR A 169 -5.90 -8.67 8.44
N TRP A 170 -5.42 -7.44 8.22
CA TRP A 170 -4.56 -6.73 9.15
C TRP A 170 -5.37 -5.98 10.21
N ALA A 171 -4.85 -5.93 11.42
CA ALA A 171 -5.52 -5.27 12.53
C ALA A 171 -5.43 -3.73 12.49
N ASN A 172 -4.46 -3.17 11.76
CA ASN A 172 -4.28 -1.72 11.63
C ASN A 172 -5.52 -1.08 10.94
N GLY A 173 -5.89 0.10 11.40
CA GLY A 173 -7.13 0.76 10.99
C GLY A 173 -8.35 0.23 11.76
N PHE A 174 -8.56 -1.08 11.82
CA PHE A 174 -9.74 -1.66 12.46
C PHE A 174 -9.74 -1.50 13.99
N ILE A 175 -8.58 -1.69 14.66
CA ILE A 175 -8.44 -1.41 16.10
C ILE A 175 -8.72 0.08 16.40
N GLN A 176 -8.18 0.98 15.60
CA GLN A 176 -8.39 2.42 15.75
C GLN A 176 -9.86 2.79 15.57
N MET A 177 -10.53 2.24 14.55
CA MET A 177 -11.96 2.45 14.31
C MET A 177 -12.81 1.93 15.47
N ALA A 178 -12.49 0.76 16.02
CA ALA A 178 -13.20 0.20 17.17
C ALA A 178 -13.12 1.13 18.39
N LEU A 179 -11.96 1.71 18.68
CA LEU A 179 -11.80 2.68 19.75
C LEU A 179 -12.58 3.98 19.50
N VAL A 180 -12.63 4.46 18.26
CA VAL A 180 -13.45 5.63 17.88
C VAL A 180 -14.94 5.31 18.06
N ALA A 181 -15.38 4.12 17.65
CA ALA A 181 -16.76 3.66 17.86
C ALA A 181 -17.13 3.58 19.34
N ASP A 182 -16.17 3.27 20.21
CA ASP A 182 -16.32 3.23 21.66
C ASP A 182 -16.11 4.61 22.35
N GLY A 183 -16.13 5.68 21.57
CA GLY A 183 -16.13 7.07 22.06
C GLY A 183 -14.75 7.71 22.27
N VAL A 184 -13.66 7.07 21.88
CA VAL A 184 -12.35 7.70 21.88
C VAL A 184 -12.29 8.73 20.74
N LYS A 185 -11.92 9.98 21.06
CA LYS A 185 -11.75 11.00 20.03
C LYS A 185 -10.63 10.58 19.06
N PRO A 186 -10.79 10.75 17.74
CA PRO A 186 -9.78 10.33 16.76
C PRO A 186 -8.35 10.76 17.08
N ALA A 187 -8.15 12.04 17.44
CA ALA A 187 -6.84 12.57 17.84
C ALA A 187 -6.25 11.96 19.13
N GLY A 188 -7.05 11.23 19.89
CA GLY A 188 -6.64 10.58 21.14
C GLY A 188 -6.32 9.09 21.01
N VAL A 189 -6.63 8.47 19.89
CA VAL A 189 -6.55 7.01 19.72
C VAL A 189 -5.16 6.47 20.02
N TYR A 190 -4.11 7.03 19.43
CA TYR A 190 -2.74 6.58 19.66
C TYR A 190 -2.23 6.85 21.09
N LYS A 191 -2.74 7.91 21.74
CA LYS A 191 -2.46 8.16 23.15
C LYS A 191 -3.09 7.08 24.03
N VAL A 192 -4.31 6.65 23.71
CA VAL A 192 -5.01 5.56 24.40
C VAL A 192 -4.27 4.25 24.18
N LEU A 193 -3.92 3.90 22.95
CA LEU A 193 -3.18 2.67 22.61
C LEU A 193 -1.82 2.57 23.30
N LYS A 194 -1.09 3.69 23.41
CA LYS A 194 0.24 3.73 24.04
C LYS A 194 0.20 3.78 25.56
N GLY A 195 -0.82 4.40 26.14
CA GLY A 195 -0.81 4.78 27.56
C GLY A 195 -1.84 4.08 28.44
N GLN A 196 -2.78 3.34 27.89
CA GLN A 196 -3.83 2.70 28.69
C GLN A 196 -3.71 1.16 28.62
N THR A 197 -3.47 0.53 29.78
CA THR A 197 -3.58 -0.91 29.90
C THR A 197 -4.99 -1.37 29.52
N GLY A 198 -5.10 -2.41 28.68
CA GLY A 198 -6.39 -2.93 28.23
C GLY A 198 -7.02 -2.15 27.07
N ALA A 199 -6.34 -1.17 26.47
CA ALA A 199 -6.86 -0.43 25.30
C ALA A 199 -7.14 -1.36 24.10
N VAL A 200 -6.28 -2.33 23.88
CA VAL A 200 -6.44 -3.34 22.82
C VAL A 200 -7.63 -4.26 23.14
N ASP A 201 -7.75 -4.74 24.38
CA ASP A 201 -8.89 -5.57 24.81
C ASP A 201 -10.21 -4.82 24.66
N ARG A 202 -10.21 -3.51 24.97
CA ARG A 202 -11.36 -2.63 24.77
C ARG A 202 -11.76 -2.57 23.29
N ALA A 203 -10.80 -2.43 22.38
CA ALA A 203 -11.06 -2.45 20.93
C ALA A 203 -11.62 -3.81 20.51
N PHE A 204 -11.04 -4.92 20.97
CA PHE A 204 -11.55 -6.26 20.70
C PHE A 204 -12.97 -6.45 21.18
N GLY A 205 -13.33 -5.91 22.36
CA GLY A 205 -14.71 -5.96 22.87
C GLY A 205 -15.73 -5.28 21.94
N VAL A 206 -15.33 -4.27 21.16
CA VAL A 206 -16.16 -3.67 20.11
C VAL A 206 -16.19 -4.55 18.86
N MET A 207 -15.03 -5.05 18.43
CA MET A 207 -14.90 -5.89 17.24
C MET A 207 -15.67 -7.21 17.37
N ASP A 208 -15.67 -7.79 18.56
CA ASP A 208 -16.41 -9.04 18.89
C ASP A 208 -17.92 -8.94 18.66
N LYS A 209 -18.49 -7.73 18.77
CA LYS A 209 -19.94 -7.52 18.53
C LYS A 209 -20.34 -7.85 17.09
N ILE A 210 -19.41 -7.75 16.15
CA ILE A 210 -19.68 -7.97 14.73
C ILE A 210 -18.90 -9.13 14.12
N LYS A 211 -18.17 -9.92 14.92
CA LYS A 211 -17.28 -10.98 14.42
C LYS A 211 -17.95 -11.96 13.45
N ASP A 212 -19.21 -12.32 13.72
CA ASP A 212 -19.98 -13.25 12.88
C ASP A 212 -20.51 -12.60 11.59
N HIS A 213 -20.32 -11.29 11.45
CA HIS A 213 -20.70 -10.47 10.29
C HIS A 213 -19.51 -10.03 9.44
N ILE A 214 -18.30 -10.48 9.75
CA ILE A 214 -17.09 -10.04 9.06
C ILE A 214 -16.80 -10.93 7.85
N VAL A 215 -16.48 -10.29 6.73
CA VAL A 215 -15.85 -10.87 5.55
C VAL A 215 -14.45 -10.28 5.43
N HIS A 216 -13.42 -11.11 5.52
CA HIS A 216 -12.04 -10.66 5.44
C HIS A 216 -11.58 -10.52 3.98
N TRP A 217 -10.77 -9.50 3.75
CA TRP A 217 -10.08 -9.28 2.49
C TRP A 217 -8.60 -8.93 2.72
N SER A 218 -7.74 -9.22 1.74
CA SER A 218 -6.31 -8.88 1.76
C SER A 218 -5.90 -8.01 0.55
N ALA A 219 -6.43 -8.32 -0.64
CA ALA A 219 -6.16 -7.53 -1.84
C ALA A 219 -6.94 -6.21 -1.81
N GLY A 220 -6.25 -5.09 -2.06
CA GLY A 220 -6.83 -3.75 -1.93
C GLY A 220 -7.99 -3.42 -2.87
N ALA A 221 -8.18 -4.16 -3.98
CA ALA A 221 -9.35 -4.01 -4.85
C ALA A 221 -10.59 -4.74 -4.32
N LYS A 222 -10.40 -5.76 -3.47
CA LYS A 222 -11.48 -6.67 -3.03
C LYS A 222 -12.63 -6.00 -2.28
N PRO A 223 -12.43 -5.01 -1.39
CA PRO A 223 -13.55 -4.36 -0.70
C PRO A 223 -14.58 -3.74 -1.65
N LEU A 224 -14.16 -3.19 -2.80
CA LEU A 224 -15.07 -2.61 -3.78
C LEU A 224 -15.96 -3.70 -4.42
N GLU A 225 -15.36 -4.82 -4.79
CA GLU A 225 -16.08 -5.97 -5.32
C GLU A 225 -17.11 -6.53 -4.33
N LEU A 226 -16.74 -6.62 -3.04
CA LEU A 226 -17.61 -7.12 -1.98
C LEU A 226 -18.85 -6.23 -1.78
N VAL A 227 -18.68 -4.90 -1.84
CA VAL A 227 -19.82 -3.97 -1.74
C VAL A 227 -20.65 -3.99 -3.03
N LYS A 228 -20.03 -3.94 -4.21
CA LYS A 228 -20.71 -4.03 -5.51
C LYS A 228 -21.57 -5.29 -5.67
N SER A 229 -21.08 -6.41 -5.18
CA SER A 229 -21.81 -7.70 -5.24
C SER A 229 -22.91 -7.82 -4.19
N GLY A 230 -22.98 -6.91 -3.22
CA GLY A 230 -23.87 -7.01 -2.06
C GLY A 230 -23.47 -8.10 -1.04
N GLU A 231 -22.29 -8.68 -1.18
CA GLU A 231 -21.78 -9.65 -0.18
C GLU A 231 -21.55 -8.99 1.18
N VAL A 232 -21.13 -7.71 1.18
CA VAL A 232 -21.09 -6.85 2.35
C VAL A 232 -21.85 -5.56 2.09
N VAL A 233 -22.45 -4.96 3.12
CA VAL A 233 -23.18 -3.69 3.00
C VAL A 233 -22.31 -2.47 3.29
N MET A 234 -21.25 -2.66 4.05
CA MET A 234 -20.21 -1.66 4.33
C MET A 234 -18.84 -2.33 4.32
N SER A 235 -17.82 -1.58 3.93
CA SER A 235 -16.44 -2.05 4.04
C SER A 235 -15.50 -0.93 4.45
N ILE A 236 -14.42 -1.28 5.14
CA ILE A 236 -13.24 -0.42 5.17
C ILE A 236 -12.49 -0.59 3.85
N ALA A 237 -11.88 0.47 3.36
CA ALA A 237 -11.01 0.42 2.18
C ALA A 237 -10.02 1.58 2.19
N TYR A 238 -9.09 1.57 1.25
CA TYR A 238 -8.19 2.68 0.99
C TYR A 238 -8.91 3.79 0.24
N ASN A 239 -8.83 5.02 0.74
CA ASN A 239 -9.54 6.19 0.19
C ASN A 239 -9.30 6.39 -1.31
N GLY A 240 -8.06 6.21 -1.79
CA GLY A 240 -7.74 6.38 -3.22
C GLY A 240 -8.48 5.41 -4.14
N ARG A 241 -8.70 4.17 -3.70
CA ARG A 241 -9.43 3.16 -4.50
C ARG A 241 -10.91 3.47 -4.56
N VAL A 242 -11.53 3.83 -3.44
CA VAL A 242 -12.95 4.21 -3.43
C VAL A 242 -13.14 5.51 -4.21
N GLY A 243 -12.21 6.49 -4.05
CA GLY A 243 -12.22 7.72 -4.83
C GLY A 243 -12.11 7.51 -6.33
N ALA A 244 -11.22 6.61 -6.78
CA ALA A 244 -11.09 6.26 -8.19
C ALA A 244 -12.38 5.62 -8.73
N ALA A 245 -12.99 4.70 -7.98
CA ALA A 245 -14.24 4.06 -8.36
C ALA A 245 -15.38 5.10 -8.52
N VAL A 246 -15.50 6.04 -7.59
CA VAL A 246 -16.53 7.09 -7.67
C VAL A 246 -16.25 8.09 -8.79
N LEU A 247 -15.02 8.60 -8.90
CA LEU A 247 -14.69 9.71 -9.78
C LEU A 247 -14.42 9.29 -11.23
N SER A 248 -13.87 8.08 -11.43
CA SER A 248 -13.42 7.62 -12.75
C SER A 248 -14.31 6.52 -13.33
N GLU A 249 -14.88 5.67 -12.49
CA GLU A 249 -15.73 4.55 -12.92
C GLU A 249 -17.23 4.85 -12.77
N GLY A 250 -17.60 5.93 -12.07
CA GLY A 250 -18.99 6.36 -11.89
C GLY A 250 -19.76 5.54 -10.85
N GLU A 251 -19.07 4.88 -9.93
CA GLU A 251 -19.71 4.11 -8.86
C GLU A 251 -20.45 5.01 -7.86
N ASN A 252 -21.59 4.54 -7.38
CA ASN A 252 -22.42 5.27 -6.43
C ASN A 252 -22.07 4.87 -4.98
N PHE A 253 -20.81 5.13 -4.56
CA PHE A 253 -20.41 4.89 -3.17
C PHE A 253 -20.47 6.15 -2.33
N GLU A 254 -20.90 6.00 -1.08
CA GLU A 254 -20.85 7.05 -0.05
C GLU A 254 -19.84 6.67 1.05
N TYR A 255 -19.31 7.69 1.75
CA TYR A 255 -18.33 7.56 2.83
C TYR A 255 -18.94 7.92 4.18
N ILE A 256 -18.35 7.34 5.24
CA ILE A 256 -18.54 7.76 6.62
C ILE A 256 -17.30 8.49 7.13
#